data_be0e122fee9e6c14745a4faa95bd0025
#
_entry.id   be0e122fee9e6c14745a4faa95bd0025
#
_cell.length_a   1.000
_cell.length_b   1.000
_cell.length_c   1.000
_cell.angle_alpha   90.00
_cell.angle_beta   90.00
_cell.angle_gamma   90.00
#
_symmetry.space_group_name_H-M   'P 1'
#
loop_
_entity.id
_entity.type
_entity.pdbx_description
1 polymer ?
#
loop_
_entity_poly.entity_id
_entity_poly.type
_entity_poly.pdbx_seq_one_letter_code
_entity_poly.pdbx_strand_id
1 'polypeptide(L)'
;MTEFHPEQSAALRAPEPDPFRNPVAYTVRKSLAELWEQLRGDMDPDAIDSALDALIRIRAVQDMPPSEAVGFVIQLRPILLQLPAGFDLVLLENRIDQLTLAAFDKYMKCREQIVAARLHEKERLTHINRIAGKAGA
;
A
#
# COMPACT_ATOMS: atom_id res chain seq x y z
N MET A 1 -14.83 2.18 -17.76
CA MET A 1 -13.91 1.91 -16.68
C MET A 1 -12.50 1.73 -17.24
N THR A 2 -11.83 2.79 -17.29
CA THR A 2 -10.61 2.92 -18.08
C THR A 2 -9.44 3.41 -17.25
N GLU A 3 -9.60 3.33 -15.93
CA GLU A 3 -8.58 3.87 -15.04
C GLU A 3 -7.41 2.93 -14.81
N PHE A 4 -7.54 1.67 -15.23
CA PHE A 4 -6.42 0.75 -15.20
C PHE A 4 -5.64 0.87 -16.51
N HIS A 5 -4.37 1.14 -16.39
CA HIS A 5 -3.47 1.03 -17.52
C HIS A 5 -3.55 -0.37 -18.13
N PRO A 6 -3.46 -0.52 -19.46
CA PRO A 6 -3.45 -1.83 -20.09
C PRO A 6 -2.41 -2.78 -19.49
N GLU A 7 -1.27 -2.25 -19.11
CA GLU A 7 -0.20 -3.01 -18.46
C GLU A 7 -0.62 -3.56 -17.09
N GLN A 8 -1.33 -2.75 -16.30
CA GLN A 8 -1.85 -3.18 -15.00
C GLN A 8 -2.94 -4.23 -15.16
N SER A 9 -3.81 -4.08 -16.13
CA SER A 9 -4.85 -5.05 -16.42
C SER A 9 -4.27 -6.39 -16.87
N ALA A 10 -3.24 -6.35 -17.72
CA ALA A 10 -2.55 -7.56 -18.16
C ALA A 10 -1.85 -8.27 -17.00
N ALA A 11 -1.21 -7.51 -16.11
CA ALA A 11 -0.56 -8.05 -14.91
C ALA A 11 -1.55 -8.73 -13.96
N LEU A 12 -2.75 -8.16 -13.81
CA LEU A 12 -3.80 -8.73 -12.96
C LEU A 12 -4.43 -10.00 -13.56
N ARG A 13 -4.42 -10.13 -14.89
CA ARG A 13 -4.95 -11.28 -15.60
C ARG A 13 -3.93 -12.40 -15.80
N ALA A 14 -2.66 -12.09 -15.67
CA ALA A 14 -1.58 -13.04 -15.82
C ALA A 14 -1.62 -14.09 -14.71
N PRO A 15 -1.04 -15.30 -14.92
CA PRO A 15 -0.80 -16.23 -13.83
C PRO A 15 -0.08 -15.55 -12.69
N GLU A 16 -0.23 -16.06 -11.46
CA GLU A 16 0.42 -15.48 -10.30
C GLU A 16 1.89 -15.17 -10.59
N PRO A 17 2.34 -13.93 -10.34
CA PRO A 17 3.72 -13.57 -10.57
C PRO A 17 4.64 -14.37 -9.64
N ASP A 18 5.78 -14.76 -10.19
CA ASP A 18 6.82 -15.44 -9.43
C ASP A 18 7.37 -14.49 -8.36
N PRO A 19 7.31 -14.84 -7.05
CA PRO A 19 7.82 -13.98 -5.99
C PRO A 19 9.31 -13.67 -6.11
N PHE A 20 10.07 -14.51 -6.79
CA PHE A 20 11.50 -14.30 -6.99
C PHE A 20 11.83 -13.40 -8.18
N ARG A 21 10.99 -13.43 -9.23
CA ARG A 21 11.20 -12.62 -10.44
C ARG A 21 10.59 -11.24 -10.35
N ASN A 22 9.44 -11.13 -9.69
CA ASN A 22 8.74 -9.85 -9.55
C ASN A 22 8.09 -9.75 -8.17
N PRO A 23 8.90 -9.49 -7.13
CA PRO A 23 8.38 -9.46 -5.76
C PRO A 23 7.36 -8.35 -5.52
N VAL A 24 7.48 -7.21 -6.22
CA VAL A 24 6.52 -6.10 -6.07
C VAL A 24 5.15 -6.50 -6.60
N ALA A 25 5.09 -7.03 -7.81
CA ALA A 25 3.82 -7.46 -8.41
C ALA A 25 3.17 -8.58 -7.60
N TYR A 26 3.96 -9.52 -7.09
CA TYR A 26 3.48 -10.57 -6.23
C TYR A 26 2.84 -10.01 -4.95
N THR A 27 3.53 -9.10 -4.28
CA THR A 27 3.05 -8.48 -3.03
C THR A 27 1.78 -7.67 -3.27
N VAL A 28 1.73 -6.88 -4.32
CA VAL A 28 0.54 -6.08 -4.67
C VAL A 28 -0.65 -6.99 -4.90
N ARG A 29 -0.49 -8.03 -5.71
CA ARG A 29 -1.57 -8.95 -6.03
C ARG A 29 -2.08 -9.69 -4.81
N LYS A 30 -1.16 -10.20 -4.00
CA LYS A 30 -1.50 -10.91 -2.75
C LYS A 30 -2.24 -10.00 -1.78
N SER A 31 -1.77 -8.77 -1.60
CA SER A 31 -2.37 -7.81 -0.69
C SER A 31 -3.77 -7.38 -1.15
N LEU A 32 -3.95 -7.14 -2.44
CA LEU A 32 -5.27 -6.79 -2.99
C LEU A 32 -6.26 -7.95 -2.84
N ALA A 33 -5.82 -9.18 -3.08
CA ALA A 33 -6.66 -10.36 -2.89
C ALA A 33 -7.11 -10.50 -1.43
N GLU A 34 -6.21 -10.29 -0.48
CA GLU A 34 -6.52 -10.33 0.93
C GLU A 34 -7.50 -9.22 1.34
N LEU A 35 -7.30 -8.00 0.85
CA LEU A 35 -8.22 -6.91 1.13
C LEU A 35 -9.62 -7.19 0.58
N TRP A 36 -9.70 -7.77 -0.61
CA TRP A 36 -10.99 -8.16 -1.19
C TRP A 36 -11.68 -9.22 -0.34
N GLU A 37 -10.94 -10.22 0.13
CA GLU A 37 -11.49 -11.25 1.02
C GLU A 37 -12.01 -10.64 2.33
N GLN A 38 -11.31 -9.66 2.89
CA GLN A 38 -11.74 -8.97 4.10
C GLN A 38 -12.97 -8.09 3.84
N LEU A 39 -13.05 -7.43 2.70
CA LEU A 39 -14.24 -6.65 2.32
C LEU A 39 -15.50 -7.51 2.25
N ARG A 40 -15.37 -8.73 1.76
CA ARG A 40 -16.49 -9.68 1.67
C ARG A 40 -16.75 -10.46 2.96
N GLY A 41 -15.76 -10.49 3.84
CA GLY A 41 -15.77 -11.33 5.03
C GLY A 41 -15.91 -10.54 6.31
N ASP A 42 -15.02 -10.81 7.24
CA ASP A 42 -15.14 -10.36 8.64
C ASP A 42 -14.51 -9.01 8.92
N MET A 43 -13.81 -8.41 7.97
CA MET A 43 -13.05 -7.16 8.20
C MET A 43 -12.11 -7.29 9.39
N ASP A 44 -11.33 -8.40 9.43
CA ASP A 44 -10.38 -8.64 10.51
C ASP A 44 -9.30 -7.54 10.53
N PRO A 45 -9.20 -6.77 11.62
CA PRO A 45 -8.24 -5.66 11.70
C PRO A 45 -6.80 -6.08 11.47
N ASP A 46 -6.39 -7.22 11.97
CA ASP A 46 -5.00 -7.68 11.83
C ASP A 46 -4.66 -8.08 10.40
N ALA A 47 -5.58 -8.78 9.73
CA ALA A 47 -5.42 -9.14 8.33
C ALA A 47 -5.39 -7.91 7.42
N ILE A 48 -6.26 -6.94 7.68
CA ILE A 48 -6.30 -5.67 6.94
C ILE A 48 -5.01 -4.89 7.17
N ASP A 49 -4.57 -4.79 8.41
CA ASP A 49 -3.33 -4.06 8.74
C ASP A 49 -2.12 -4.65 8.02
N SER A 50 -2.00 -5.96 8.02
CA SER A 50 -0.90 -6.66 7.34
C SER A 50 -0.92 -6.44 5.83
N ALA A 51 -2.09 -6.55 5.21
CA ALA A 51 -2.24 -6.34 3.77
C ALA A 51 -1.96 -4.90 3.37
N LEU A 52 -2.48 -3.94 4.14
CA LEU A 52 -2.23 -2.52 3.91
C LEU A 52 -0.76 -2.18 4.15
N ASP A 53 -0.15 -2.71 5.18
CA ASP A 53 1.26 -2.46 5.47
C ASP A 53 2.14 -2.87 4.29
N ALA A 54 1.94 -4.07 3.77
CA ALA A 54 2.72 -4.58 2.64
C ALA A 54 2.56 -3.70 1.40
N LEU A 55 1.32 -3.29 1.08
CA LEU A 55 1.02 -2.52 -0.12
C LEU A 55 1.43 -1.05 0.01
N ILE A 56 1.07 -0.42 1.12
CA ILE A 56 1.30 1.01 1.34
C ILE A 56 2.78 1.30 1.57
N ARG A 57 3.51 0.43 2.22
CA ARG A 57 4.93 0.62 2.46
C ARG A 57 5.72 0.75 1.15
N ILE A 58 5.38 -0.05 0.16
CA ILE A 58 5.99 0.05 -1.18
C ILE A 58 5.75 1.45 -1.76
N ARG A 59 4.53 1.95 -1.67
CA ARG A 59 4.14 3.25 -2.21
C ARG A 59 4.77 4.41 -1.45
N ALA A 60 4.90 4.28 -0.14
CA ALA A 60 5.56 5.27 0.71
C ALA A 60 7.05 5.41 0.39
N VAL A 61 7.73 4.29 0.14
CA VAL A 61 9.16 4.27 -0.24
C VAL A 61 9.37 4.96 -1.59
N GLN A 62 8.41 4.85 -2.50
CA GLN A 62 8.47 5.46 -3.84
C GLN A 62 8.16 6.97 -3.81
N ASP A 63 7.98 7.57 -2.65
CA ASP A 63 7.62 8.99 -2.48
C ASP A 63 6.33 9.38 -3.21
N MET A 64 5.42 8.44 -3.35
CA MET A 64 4.13 8.66 -3.99
C MET A 64 3.28 9.62 -3.15
N PRO A 65 2.57 10.59 -3.75
CA PRO A 65 1.66 11.44 -2.98
C PRO A 65 0.58 10.63 -2.25
N PRO A 66 0.10 11.10 -1.09
CA PRO A 66 -0.93 10.36 -0.34
C PRO A 66 -2.16 10.00 -1.16
N SER A 67 -2.63 10.91 -1.99
CA SER A 67 -3.80 10.68 -2.84
C SER A 67 -3.59 9.52 -3.82
N GLU A 68 -2.40 9.40 -4.39
CA GLU A 68 -2.07 8.29 -5.28
C GLU A 68 -1.83 7.01 -4.49
N ALA A 69 -1.15 7.12 -3.36
CA ALA A 69 -0.80 5.95 -2.54
C ALA A 69 -2.03 5.23 -2.00
N VAL A 70 -3.08 5.96 -1.63
CA VAL A 70 -4.30 5.39 -1.03
C VAL A 70 -5.49 5.37 -1.99
N GLY A 71 -5.39 6.05 -3.12
CA GLY A 71 -6.47 6.19 -4.10
C GLY A 71 -6.95 4.88 -4.68
N PHE A 72 -6.13 3.83 -4.67
CA PHE A 72 -6.52 2.51 -5.15
C PHE A 72 -7.74 1.95 -4.40
N VAL A 73 -7.89 2.30 -3.12
CA VAL A 73 -9.04 1.84 -2.32
C VAL A 73 -10.33 2.45 -2.84
N ILE A 74 -10.31 3.74 -3.15
CA ILE A 74 -11.47 4.45 -3.69
C ILE A 74 -11.88 3.84 -5.04
N GLN A 75 -10.92 3.41 -5.84
CA GLN A 75 -11.17 2.81 -7.15
C GLN A 75 -11.82 1.43 -7.08
N LEU A 76 -11.89 0.82 -5.91
CA LEU A 76 -12.69 -0.38 -5.71
C LEU A 76 -14.19 -0.09 -5.81
N ARG A 77 -14.60 1.16 -5.59
CA ARG A 77 -16.01 1.54 -5.58
C ARG A 77 -16.72 1.29 -6.91
N PRO A 78 -16.17 1.67 -8.06
CA PRO A 78 -16.78 1.33 -9.35
C PRO A 78 -16.92 -0.18 -9.59
N ILE A 79 -16.02 -0.96 -9.03
CA ILE A 79 -16.06 -2.43 -9.17
C ILE A 79 -17.29 -3.01 -8.48
N LEU A 80 -17.73 -2.40 -7.38
CA LEU A 80 -18.94 -2.83 -6.66
C LEU A 80 -20.19 -2.76 -7.53
N LEU A 81 -20.25 -1.81 -8.46
CA LEU A 81 -21.39 -1.65 -9.36
C LEU A 81 -21.49 -2.78 -10.38
N GLN A 82 -20.42 -3.56 -10.55
CA GLN A 82 -20.36 -4.67 -11.48
C GLN A 82 -20.62 -6.03 -10.80
N LEU A 83 -20.81 -6.02 -9.47
CA LEU A 83 -21.07 -7.26 -8.75
C LEU A 83 -22.47 -7.79 -9.06
N PRO A 84 -22.63 -9.13 -9.10
CA PRO A 84 -23.95 -9.71 -9.28
C PRO A 84 -24.86 -9.42 -8.10
N ALA A 85 -26.17 -9.65 -8.29
CA ALA A 85 -27.15 -9.52 -7.21
C ALA A 85 -26.78 -10.44 -6.03
N GLY A 86 -27.10 -9.99 -4.82
CA GLY A 86 -26.83 -10.77 -3.61
C GLY A 86 -25.76 -10.16 -2.71
N PHE A 87 -25.05 -9.14 -3.19
CA PHE A 87 -24.10 -8.40 -2.37
C PHE A 87 -24.78 -7.20 -1.73
N ASP A 88 -24.46 -6.93 -0.47
CA ASP A 88 -24.89 -5.74 0.22
C ASP A 88 -23.98 -4.57 -0.15
N LEU A 89 -24.37 -3.79 -1.15
CA LEU A 89 -23.54 -2.70 -1.68
C LEU A 89 -23.33 -1.58 -0.66
N VAL A 90 -24.33 -1.30 0.17
CA VAL A 90 -24.23 -0.26 1.22
C VAL A 90 -23.17 -0.66 2.24
N LEU A 91 -23.19 -1.92 2.66
CA LEU A 91 -22.20 -2.44 3.60
C LEU A 91 -20.80 -2.38 3.00
N LEU A 92 -20.64 -2.79 1.73
CA LEU A 92 -19.35 -2.78 1.04
C LEU A 92 -18.83 -1.36 0.87
N GLU A 93 -19.67 -0.41 0.52
CA GLU A 93 -19.27 1.01 0.43
C GLU A 93 -18.77 1.55 1.77
N ASN A 94 -19.46 1.25 2.85
CA ASN A 94 -19.05 1.64 4.19
C ASN A 94 -17.69 1.02 4.55
N ARG A 95 -17.48 -0.23 4.18
CA ARG A 95 -16.20 -0.92 4.41
C ARG A 95 -15.07 -0.33 3.57
N ILE A 96 -15.35 0.10 2.36
CA ILE A 96 -14.37 0.81 1.52
C ILE A 96 -13.98 2.13 2.18
N ASP A 97 -14.92 2.86 2.74
CA ASP A 97 -14.62 4.10 3.46
C ASP A 97 -13.69 3.84 4.65
N GLN A 98 -13.99 2.82 5.44
CA GLN A 98 -13.15 2.40 6.57
C GLN A 98 -11.74 2.01 6.10
N LEU A 99 -11.66 1.27 5.01
CA LEU A 99 -10.40 0.81 4.45
C LEU A 99 -9.58 1.99 3.92
N THR A 100 -10.24 2.98 3.31
CA THR A 100 -9.58 4.20 2.82
C THR A 100 -8.95 4.98 3.96
N LEU A 101 -9.67 5.15 5.07
CA LEU A 101 -9.14 5.83 6.25
C LEU A 101 -7.97 5.06 6.87
N ALA A 102 -8.10 3.75 6.97
CA ALA A 102 -7.02 2.89 7.47
C ALA A 102 -5.78 2.97 6.58
N ALA A 103 -5.97 3.01 5.25
CA ALA A 103 -4.87 3.13 4.30
C ALA A 103 -4.16 4.48 4.44
N PHE A 104 -4.92 5.55 4.65
CA PHE A 104 -4.34 6.88 4.87
C PHE A 104 -3.49 6.91 6.14
N ASP A 105 -4.01 6.39 7.25
CA ASP A 105 -3.27 6.31 8.50
C ASP A 105 -2.00 5.48 8.34
N LYS A 106 -2.08 4.37 7.64
CA LYS A 106 -0.93 3.51 7.37
C LYS A 106 0.12 4.25 6.53
N TYR A 107 -0.32 4.98 5.50
CA TYR A 107 0.59 5.77 4.67
C TYR A 107 1.34 6.81 5.50
N MET A 108 0.63 7.57 6.33
CA MET A 108 1.24 8.58 7.18
C MET A 108 2.26 7.97 8.14
N LYS A 109 1.92 6.84 8.73
CA LYS A 109 2.82 6.13 9.63
C LYS A 109 4.08 5.64 8.92
N CYS A 110 3.93 5.07 7.72
CA CYS A 110 5.07 4.64 6.92
C CYS A 110 5.96 5.82 6.53
N ARG A 111 5.37 6.95 6.14
CA ARG A 111 6.13 8.16 5.80
C ARG A 111 6.89 8.70 7.00
N GLU A 112 6.29 8.73 8.16
CA GLU A 112 6.95 9.16 9.40
C GLU A 112 8.16 8.28 9.71
N GLN A 113 8.01 6.97 9.55
CA GLN A 113 9.11 6.02 9.76
C GLN A 113 10.24 6.22 8.77
N ILE A 114 9.94 6.49 7.50
CA ILE A 114 10.93 6.73 6.45
C ILE A 114 11.68 8.04 6.73
N VAL A 115 10.96 9.11 7.07
CA VAL A 115 11.57 10.39 7.40
C VAL A 115 12.48 10.27 8.62
N ALA A 116 12.02 9.59 9.65
CA ALA A 116 12.82 9.35 10.86
C ALA A 116 14.10 8.55 10.56
N ALA A 117 14.00 7.52 9.72
CA ALA A 117 15.13 6.71 9.32
C ALA A 117 16.16 7.51 8.49
N ARG A 118 15.69 8.34 7.56
CA ARG A 118 16.55 9.23 6.76
C ARG A 118 17.24 10.27 7.62
N LEU A 119 16.52 10.85 8.57
CA LEU A 119 17.07 11.83 9.49
C LEU A 119 18.14 11.22 10.40
N HIS A 120 17.85 10.04 10.94
CA HIS A 120 18.81 9.30 11.77
C HIS A 120 20.09 8.97 10.99
N GLU A 121 19.97 8.52 9.76
CA GLU A 121 21.10 8.22 8.89
C GLU A 121 21.93 9.48 8.60
N LYS A 122 21.28 10.61 8.35
CA LYS A 122 21.94 11.90 8.14
C LYS A 122 22.72 12.34 9.38
N GLU A 123 22.13 12.19 10.54
CA GLU A 123 22.80 12.52 11.81
C GLU A 123 24.02 11.62 12.04
N ARG A 124 23.89 10.32 11.75
CA ARG A 124 24.97 9.36 11.87
C ARG A 124 26.15 9.72 10.96
N LEU A 125 25.87 10.06 9.71
CA LEU A 125 26.92 10.48 8.75
C LEU A 125 27.57 11.77 9.17
N THR A 126 26.83 12.73 9.68
CA THR A 126 27.36 14.00 10.20
C THR A 126 28.30 13.74 11.38
N HIS A 127 27.91 12.86 12.29
CA HIS A 127 28.73 12.48 13.43
C HIS A 127 30.05 11.82 13.00
N ILE A 128 29.98 10.88 12.05
CA ILE A 128 31.17 10.22 11.48
C ILE A 128 32.09 11.25 10.85
N ASN A 129 31.57 12.19 10.08
CA ASN A 129 32.37 13.24 9.43
C ASN A 129 33.05 14.15 10.44
N ARG A 130 32.39 14.46 11.54
CA ARG A 130 33.01 15.25 12.65
C ARG A 130 34.20 14.49 13.26
N ILE A 131 34.04 13.21 13.53
CA ILE A 131 35.08 12.36 14.08
C ILE A 131 36.26 12.31 13.12
N ALA A 132 36.00 12.07 11.81
CA ALA A 132 37.02 12.03 10.79
C ALA A 132 37.74 13.36 10.65
N GLY A 133 37.01 14.50 10.71
CA GLY A 133 37.60 15.84 10.68
C GLY A 133 38.49 16.11 11.87
N LYS A 134 38.10 15.70 13.05
CA LYS A 134 38.96 15.84 14.26
C LYS A 134 40.19 14.97 14.20
N ALA A 135 40.08 13.76 13.67
CA ALA A 135 41.21 12.84 13.53
C ALA A 135 42.20 13.30 12.45
N GLY A 136 41.72 14.05 11.44
CA GLY A 136 42.53 14.59 10.37
C GLY A 136 43.18 15.95 10.67
N ALA A 137 42.83 16.56 11.82
CA ALA A 137 43.42 17.80 12.24
C ALA A 137 44.68 17.54 13.12
#